data_9e70e3371b3d9a48e789bd02f3d33a0e
#
_entry.id   9e70e3371b3d9a48e789bd02f3d33a0e
#
_cell.length_a   1.000
_cell.length_b   1.000
_cell.length_c   1.000
_cell.angle_alpha   90.00
_cell.angle_beta   90.00
_cell.angle_gamma   90.00
#
_symmetry.space_group_name_H-M   'P 1'
#
loop_
_entity.id
_entity.type
_entity.pdbx_description
1 polymer ?
#
loop_
_entity_poly.entity_id
_entity_poly.type
_entity_poly.pdbx_seq_one_letter_code
_entity_poly.pdbx_strand_id
1 'polypeptide(L)'
;MLVYILRLKLILIISLLSKVRRKLKAKFFVLLSGYDFKMVGKNFKLNVKPYSAKNNTSSKWGSMRVGDNCWIEAVYNYGDEKFEPYLYIGDRICLSDNVHISCVSCLILENDILIGSKVYIGDHSHGSYKVCSPKIEPPANKPLGDIAPIKIGNCCWIGDNAVILAGSEICDGCVIAANSVVKDLKVDKPCLIGGVPAKVIKVF
;
A
#
# COMPACT_ATOMS: atom_id res chain seq x y z
N MET A 1 -41.22 3.91 19.10
CA MET A 1 -40.98 4.79 17.91
C MET A 1 -39.97 5.92 18.21
N LEU A 2 -40.21 6.75 19.21
CA LEU A 2 -39.33 7.91 19.54
C LEU A 2 -37.88 7.53 19.83
N VAL A 3 -37.63 6.51 20.65
CA VAL A 3 -36.27 6.01 21.01
C VAL A 3 -35.53 5.50 19.78
N TYR A 4 -36.17 4.86 18.84
CA TYR A 4 -35.58 4.38 17.58
C TYR A 4 -35.13 5.55 16.70
N ILE A 5 -35.98 6.59 16.57
CA ILE A 5 -35.67 7.80 15.81
C ILE A 5 -34.46 8.55 16.43
N LEU A 6 -34.41 8.65 17.76
CA LEU A 6 -33.28 9.25 18.47
C LEU A 6 -31.99 8.48 18.24
N ARG A 7 -32.01 7.14 18.29
CA ARG A 7 -30.83 6.30 17.99
C ARG A 7 -30.35 6.50 16.55
N LEU A 8 -31.24 6.53 15.57
CA LEU A 8 -30.87 6.79 14.16
C LEU A 8 -30.21 8.18 13.99
N LYS A 9 -30.79 9.23 14.59
CA LYS A 9 -30.21 10.57 14.55
C LYS A 9 -28.82 10.59 15.17
N LEU A 10 -28.61 9.92 16.30
CA LEU A 10 -27.30 9.85 16.95
C LEU A 10 -26.26 9.13 16.07
N ILE A 11 -26.62 8.03 15.43
CA ILE A 11 -25.76 7.31 14.48
C ILE A 11 -25.35 8.22 13.31
N LEU A 12 -26.30 8.97 12.75
CA LEU A 12 -26.02 9.92 11.66
C LEU A 12 -25.06 11.03 12.09
N ILE A 13 -25.24 11.60 13.29
CA ILE A 13 -24.36 12.63 13.84
C ILE A 13 -22.95 12.07 14.04
N ILE A 14 -22.80 10.90 14.64
CA ILE A 14 -21.50 10.23 14.86
C ILE A 14 -20.80 9.97 13.51
N SER A 15 -21.55 9.50 12.51
CA SER A 15 -21.00 9.29 11.15
C SER A 15 -20.51 10.57 10.51
N LEU A 16 -21.29 11.66 10.64
CA LEU A 16 -20.91 12.97 10.11
C LEU A 16 -19.65 13.52 10.79
N LEU A 17 -19.58 13.47 12.12
CA LEU A 17 -18.41 13.88 12.90
C LEU A 17 -17.16 13.07 12.52
N SER A 18 -17.32 11.76 12.29
CA SER A 18 -16.23 10.91 11.82
C SER A 18 -15.69 11.35 10.44
N LYS A 19 -16.59 11.66 9.50
CA LYS A 19 -16.20 12.18 8.15
C LYS A 19 -15.46 13.51 8.24
N VAL A 20 -15.95 14.45 9.06
CA VAL A 20 -15.29 15.75 9.30
C VAL A 20 -13.90 15.55 9.88
N ARG A 21 -13.76 14.72 10.91
CA ARG A 21 -12.47 14.40 11.54
C ARG A 21 -11.48 13.80 10.54
N ARG A 22 -11.91 12.88 9.68
CA ARG A 22 -11.05 12.26 8.64
C ARG A 22 -10.55 13.30 7.63
N LYS A 23 -11.41 14.25 7.22
CA LYS A 23 -11.01 15.35 6.32
C LYS A 23 -10.03 16.33 6.98
N LEU A 24 -10.26 16.70 8.25
CA LEU A 24 -9.33 17.57 8.99
C LEU A 24 -7.96 16.90 9.14
N LYS A 25 -7.93 15.61 9.44
CA LYS A 25 -6.70 14.83 9.52
C LYS A 25 -5.98 14.78 8.16
N ALA A 26 -6.72 14.62 7.06
CA ALA A 26 -6.15 14.68 5.72
C ALA A 26 -5.45 16.02 5.46
N LYS A 27 -6.10 17.15 5.76
CA LYS A 27 -5.47 18.48 5.63
C LYS A 27 -4.18 18.62 6.43
N PHE A 28 -4.14 18.06 7.64
CA PHE A 28 -2.94 18.04 8.46
C PHE A 28 -1.80 17.24 7.81
N PHE A 29 -2.09 16.05 7.27
CA PHE A 29 -1.09 15.26 6.55
C PHE A 29 -0.61 15.93 5.26
N VAL A 30 -1.49 16.59 4.50
CA VAL A 30 -1.12 17.40 3.32
C VAL A 30 -0.11 18.48 3.73
N LEU A 31 -0.40 19.23 4.81
CA LEU A 31 0.47 20.29 5.30
C LEU A 31 1.86 19.79 5.71
N LEU A 32 1.93 18.64 6.39
CA LEU A 32 3.19 18.10 6.90
C LEU A 32 4.01 17.39 5.83
N SER A 33 3.38 16.64 4.93
CA SER A 33 4.06 15.76 3.99
C SER A 33 4.16 16.33 2.57
N GLY A 34 3.30 17.26 2.20
CA GLY A 34 3.18 17.77 0.83
C GLY A 34 2.46 16.82 -0.15
N TYR A 35 1.99 15.64 0.32
CA TYR A 35 1.24 14.68 -0.49
C TYR A 35 -0.27 14.95 -0.44
N ASP A 36 -1.02 14.60 -1.50
CA ASP A 36 -2.45 14.92 -1.62
C ASP A 36 -3.36 13.84 -1.00
N PHE A 37 -3.67 14.02 0.29
CA PHE A 37 -4.64 13.18 1.00
C PHE A 37 -6.04 13.79 0.96
N LYS A 38 -7.03 13.07 0.43
CA LYS A 38 -8.46 13.47 0.44
C LYS A 38 -9.20 13.01 1.70
N MET A 39 -8.78 11.89 2.27
CA MET A 39 -9.33 11.33 3.50
C MET A 39 -8.27 10.46 4.19
N VAL A 40 -8.17 10.57 5.51
CA VAL A 40 -7.24 9.76 6.32
C VAL A 40 -7.97 9.15 7.50
N GLY A 41 -7.89 7.84 7.61
CA GLY A 41 -8.48 7.03 8.69
C GLY A 41 -7.78 7.18 10.04
N LYS A 42 -8.25 6.42 11.03
CA LYS A 42 -7.63 6.35 12.35
C LYS A 42 -6.28 5.63 12.26
N ASN A 43 -5.37 5.94 13.18
CA ASN A 43 -4.10 5.23 13.35
C ASN A 43 -3.27 5.08 12.06
N PHE A 44 -3.47 5.96 11.07
CA PHE A 44 -2.63 5.98 9.86
C PHE A 44 -1.20 6.36 10.25
N LYS A 45 -0.25 5.56 9.78
CA LYS A 45 1.19 5.80 9.91
C LYS A 45 1.78 6.12 8.56
N LEU A 46 2.57 7.20 8.48
CA LEU A 46 3.29 7.63 7.30
C LEU A 46 4.76 7.82 7.65
N ASN A 47 5.60 6.92 7.17
CA ASN A 47 7.06 6.99 7.33
C ASN A 47 7.71 7.18 5.96
N VAL A 48 7.52 8.37 5.39
CA VAL A 48 8.07 8.77 4.09
C VAL A 48 8.59 10.18 4.21
N LYS A 49 9.75 10.49 3.61
CA LYS A 49 10.27 11.86 3.59
C LYS A 49 9.24 12.81 2.97
N PRO A 50 9.06 14.02 3.52
CA PRO A 50 8.18 15.01 2.93
C PRO A 50 8.55 15.29 1.47
N TYR A 51 7.54 15.51 0.64
CA TYR A 51 7.77 15.92 -0.75
C TYR A 51 8.52 17.26 -0.80
N SER A 52 9.59 17.31 -1.59
CA SER A 52 10.33 18.52 -1.88
C SER A 52 10.63 18.59 -3.38
N ALA A 53 10.15 19.64 -4.04
CA ALA A 53 10.44 19.90 -5.45
C ALA A 53 11.94 20.13 -5.74
N LYS A 54 12.72 20.45 -4.71
CA LYS A 54 14.18 20.71 -4.85
C LYS A 54 15.01 19.41 -4.83
N ASN A 55 14.52 18.38 -4.17
CA ASN A 55 15.21 17.10 -4.05
C ASN A 55 14.45 16.09 -4.90
N ASN A 56 14.82 15.91 -6.12
CA ASN A 56 14.20 15.04 -7.15
C ASN A 56 14.05 13.54 -6.76
N THR A 57 14.11 13.22 -5.48
CA THR A 57 14.17 11.85 -4.93
C THR A 57 12.81 11.26 -4.55
N SER A 58 11.75 12.08 -4.48
CA SER A 58 10.39 11.57 -4.29
C SER A 58 9.42 12.36 -5.17
N SER A 59 8.78 11.67 -6.11
CA SER A 59 7.70 12.26 -6.92
C SER A 59 6.57 12.71 -6.01
N LYS A 60 5.92 13.83 -6.36
CA LYS A 60 4.68 14.23 -5.69
C LYS A 60 3.64 13.15 -5.94
N TRP A 61 3.09 12.60 -4.87
CA TRP A 61 1.99 11.64 -5.00
C TRP A 61 0.71 12.34 -5.48
N GLY A 62 -0.09 11.57 -6.20
CA GLY A 62 -1.43 11.98 -6.56
C GLY A 62 -2.41 11.91 -5.39
N SER A 63 -3.68 12.06 -5.68
CA SER A 63 -4.73 12.08 -4.66
C SER A 63 -5.01 10.70 -4.10
N MET A 64 -5.11 10.58 -2.75
CA MET A 64 -5.43 9.30 -2.15
C MET A 64 -6.46 9.39 -1.02
N ARG A 65 -7.18 8.30 -0.81
CA ARG A 65 -8.05 8.04 0.34
C ARG A 65 -7.48 6.86 1.11
N VAL A 66 -7.33 7.03 2.42
CA VAL A 66 -6.72 6.05 3.29
C VAL A 66 -7.70 5.62 4.37
N GLY A 67 -7.89 4.32 4.52
CA GLY A 67 -8.70 3.69 5.56
C GLY A 67 -8.07 3.74 6.95
N ASP A 68 -8.64 3.01 7.88
CA ASP A 68 -8.17 2.94 9.26
C ASP A 68 -6.95 1.99 9.37
N ASN A 69 -6.02 2.28 10.29
CA ASN A 69 -4.84 1.46 10.62
C ASN A 69 -3.91 1.15 9.44
N CYS A 70 -3.92 1.97 8.40
CA CYS A 70 -2.99 1.81 7.28
C CYS A 70 -1.60 2.30 7.66
N TRP A 71 -0.59 1.69 7.02
CA TRP A 71 0.80 2.09 7.17
C TRP A 71 1.46 2.15 5.80
N ILE A 72 2.05 3.32 5.48
CA ILE A 72 2.86 3.52 4.27
C ILE A 72 4.25 3.91 4.75
N GLU A 73 5.25 3.15 4.30
CA GLU A 73 6.63 3.44 4.65
C GLU A 73 7.59 3.29 3.49
N ALA A 74 8.60 4.15 3.50
CA ALA A 74 9.82 4.04 2.74
C ALA A 74 10.96 3.79 3.72
N VAL A 75 11.62 2.65 3.60
CA VAL A 75 12.68 2.21 4.51
C VAL A 75 14.01 2.78 4.03
N TYR A 76 14.54 3.75 4.75
CA TYR A 76 15.83 4.39 4.41
C TYR A 76 17.02 3.75 5.11
N ASN A 77 16.79 3.08 6.24
CA ASN A 77 17.84 2.39 7.00
C ASN A 77 17.27 1.11 7.61
N TYR A 78 18.05 0.04 7.60
CA TYR A 78 17.76 -1.19 8.30
C TYR A 78 19.07 -1.81 8.80
N GLY A 79 19.24 -1.96 10.12
CA GLY A 79 20.54 -2.27 10.69
C GLY A 79 21.59 -1.23 10.25
N ASP A 80 22.71 -1.69 9.71
CA ASP A 80 23.79 -0.84 9.19
C ASP A 80 23.60 -0.46 7.71
N GLU A 81 22.57 -1.00 7.04
CA GLU A 81 22.33 -0.77 5.63
C GLU A 81 21.53 0.52 5.41
N LYS A 82 21.86 1.22 4.32
CA LYS A 82 21.17 2.44 3.86
C LYS A 82 20.55 2.19 2.50
N PHE A 83 19.33 2.68 2.32
CA PHE A 83 18.55 2.52 1.11
C PHE A 83 18.07 3.87 0.57
N GLU A 84 17.80 3.91 -0.72
CA GLU A 84 17.21 5.06 -1.42
C GLU A 84 15.89 4.64 -2.10
N PRO A 85 14.83 4.42 -1.31
CA PRO A 85 13.56 3.94 -1.84
C PRO A 85 12.91 4.94 -2.79
N TYR A 86 12.45 4.45 -3.95
CA TYR A 86 11.58 5.18 -4.86
C TYR A 86 10.15 4.66 -4.69
N LEU A 87 9.34 5.42 -3.96
CA LEU A 87 7.92 5.11 -3.76
C LEU A 87 7.07 6.14 -4.51
N TYR A 88 6.36 5.67 -5.53
CA TYR A 88 5.43 6.49 -6.30
C TYR A 88 3.99 6.00 -6.10
N ILE A 89 3.09 6.93 -5.81
CA ILE A 89 1.65 6.67 -5.67
C ILE A 89 0.90 7.68 -6.54
N GLY A 90 0.22 7.17 -7.55
CA GLY A 90 -0.53 7.95 -8.52
C GLY A 90 -1.84 8.54 -7.99
N ASP A 91 -2.67 8.98 -8.90
CA ASP A 91 -3.94 9.64 -8.57
C ASP A 91 -5.07 8.65 -8.27
N ARG A 92 -6.02 9.09 -7.44
CA ARG A 92 -7.27 8.39 -7.12
C ARG A 92 -7.06 6.99 -6.54
N ILE A 93 -6.02 6.86 -5.70
CA ILE A 93 -5.75 5.62 -4.98
C ILE A 93 -6.66 5.51 -3.76
N CYS A 94 -7.31 4.35 -3.61
CA CYS A 94 -8.15 4.05 -2.46
C CYS A 94 -7.58 2.86 -1.69
N LEU A 95 -7.13 3.12 -0.46
CA LEU A 95 -6.74 2.09 0.49
C LEU A 95 -7.91 1.82 1.44
N SER A 96 -8.34 0.57 1.54
CA SER A 96 -9.25 0.10 2.59
C SER A 96 -8.52 0.03 3.94
N ASP A 97 -9.09 -0.62 4.94
CA ASP A 97 -8.50 -0.66 6.28
C ASP A 97 -7.32 -1.66 6.38
N ASN A 98 -6.37 -1.37 7.27
CA ASN A 98 -5.25 -2.25 7.62
C ASN A 98 -4.31 -2.56 6.43
N VAL A 99 -4.19 -1.69 5.45
CA VAL A 99 -3.24 -1.84 4.35
C VAL A 99 -1.84 -1.46 4.81
N HIS A 100 -0.84 -2.28 4.46
CA HIS A 100 0.57 -1.99 4.70
C HIS A 100 1.34 -1.97 3.38
N ILE A 101 1.99 -0.86 3.09
CA ILE A 101 2.88 -0.67 1.94
C ILE A 101 4.27 -0.37 2.47
N SER A 102 5.27 -1.20 2.09
CA SER A 102 6.67 -1.04 2.52
C SER A 102 7.61 -1.10 1.32
N CYS A 103 8.41 -0.06 1.15
CA CYS A 103 9.30 0.14 0.02
C CYS A 103 10.74 0.34 0.48
N VAL A 104 11.64 -0.47 -0.06
CA VAL A 104 13.10 -0.38 0.15
C VAL A 104 13.81 0.08 -1.13
N SER A 105 13.32 -0.34 -2.29
CA SER A 105 13.96 -0.12 -3.59
C SER A 105 13.04 0.68 -4.52
N CYS A 106 12.04 0.03 -5.12
CA CYS A 106 11.16 0.69 -6.09
C CYS A 106 9.75 0.10 -6.03
N LEU A 107 8.77 0.94 -5.69
CA LEU A 107 7.37 0.57 -5.67
C LEU A 107 6.54 1.64 -6.37
N ILE A 108 5.85 1.25 -7.43
CA ILE A 108 5.04 2.12 -8.26
C ILE A 108 3.59 1.63 -8.24
N LEU A 109 2.70 2.48 -7.75
CA LEU A 109 1.26 2.35 -7.90
C LEU A 109 0.78 3.44 -8.85
N GLU A 110 0.30 3.05 -10.03
CA GLU A 110 -0.22 4.01 -11.02
C GLU A 110 -1.57 4.60 -10.57
N ASN A 111 -2.46 4.99 -11.46
CA ASN A 111 -3.69 5.68 -11.11
C ASN A 111 -4.90 4.75 -10.94
N ASP A 112 -5.96 5.22 -10.25
CA ASP A 112 -7.26 4.55 -10.17
C ASP A 112 -7.21 3.14 -9.57
N ILE A 113 -6.40 2.93 -8.53
CA ILE A 113 -6.25 1.62 -7.90
C ILE A 113 -7.11 1.54 -6.64
N LEU A 114 -7.89 0.46 -6.54
CA LEU A 114 -8.61 0.08 -5.33
C LEU A 114 -7.87 -1.05 -4.62
N ILE A 115 -7.46 -0.82 -3.38
CA ILE A 115 -6.75 -1.77 -2.53
C ILE A 115 -7.65 -2.19 -1.37
N GLY A 116 -7.97 -3.46 -1.32
CA GLY A 116 -8.81 -4.10 -0.31
C GLY A 116 -8.19 -4.07 1.09
N SER A 117 -8.96 -4.51 2.07
CA SER A 117 -8.51 -4.52 3.47
C SER A 117 -7.43 -5.57 3.72
N LYS A 118 -6.49 -5.25 4.62
CA LYS A 118 -5.40 -6.14 5.05
C LYS A 118 -4.46 -6.57 3.90
N VAL A 119 -4.40 -5.80 2.82
CA VAL A 119 -3.42 -6.02 1.76
C VAL A 119 -2.04 -5.63 2.25
N TYR A 120 -1.04 -6.45 1.94
CA TYR A 120 0.37 -6.16 2.10
C TYR A 120 1.03 -6.00 0.73
N ILE A 121 1.84 -4.94 0.56
CA ILE A 121 2.66 -4.72 -0.64
C ILE A 121 4.08 -4.40 -0.16
N GLY A 122 5.06 -5.25 -0.50
CA GLY A 122 6.45 -5.06 -0.07
C GLY A 122 7.45 -5.59 -1.06
N ASP A 123 8.44 -4.77 -1.41
CA ASP A 123 9.46 -5.05 -2.42
C ASP A 123 10.71 -5.75 -1.86
N HIS A 124 10.61 -6.27 -0.62
CA HIS A 124 11.74 -6.88 0.10
C HIS A 124 11.27 -7.91 1.12
N SER A 125 12.22 -8.65 1.70
CA SER A 125 12.02 -9.58 2.82
C SER A 125 13.14 -9.47 3.86
N HIS A 126 12.96 -10.10 5.03
CA HIS A 126 14.01 -10.27 6.04
C HIS A 126 14.89 -11.46 5.67
N GLY A 127 16.04 -11.20 5.03
CA GLY A 127 16.91 -12.21 4.44
C GLY A 127 16.41 -12.71 3.08
N SER A 128 17.21 -13.54 2.42
CA SER A 128 16.86 -14.16 1.15
C SER A 128 16.34 -15.58 1.33
N TYR A 129 15.24 -15.90 0.67
CA TYR A 129 14.72 -17.28 0.60
C TYR A 129 15.50 -18.14 -0.41
N LYS A 130 16.33 -17.52 -1.26
CA LYS A 130 17.09 -18.19 -2.33
C LYS A 130 18.43 -18.72 -1.82
N VAL A 131 18.90 -18.21 -0.68
CA VAL A 131 20.18 -18.59 -0.11
C VAL A 131 19.95 -19.35 1.20
N CYS A 132 20.28 -20.64 1.19
CA CYS A 132 20.33 -21.43 2.41
C CYS A 132 21.56 -20.98 3.21
N SER A 133 21.38 -20.17 4.23
CA SER A 133 22.49 -19.85 5.13
C SER A 133 22.79 -21.05 6.03
N PRO A 134 24.04 -21.52 6.11
CA PRO A 134 24.41 -22.60 7.04
C PRO A 134 24.35 -22.16 8.50
N LYS A 135 24.23 -20.86 8.78
CA LYS A 135 24.10 -20.32 10.13
C LYS A 135 22.63 -20.07 10.46
N ILE A 136 22.18 -20.64 11.56
CA ILE A 136 20.91 -20.29 12.16
C ILE A 136 21.10 -18.92 12.82
N GLU A 137 20.50 -17.89 12.24
CA GLU A 137 20.58 -16.52 12.70
C GLU A 137 19.17 -15.94 12.88
N PRO A 138 18.93 -15.14 13.94
CA PRO A 138 17.64 -14.50 14.12
C PRO A 138 17.24 -13.69 12.90
N PRO A 139 16.02 -13.82 12.35
CA PRO A 139 15.59 -13.09 11.15
C PRO A 139 15.72 -11.58 11.26
N ALA A 140 15.56 -11.03 12.47
CA ALA A 140 15.68 -9.59 12.74
C ALA A 140 17.12 -9.06 12.56
N ASN A 141 18.13 -9.95 12.63
CA ASN A 141 19.53 -9.58 12.44
C ASN A 141 20.00 -9.77 11.00
N LYS A 142 19.19 -10.41 10.16
CA LYS A 142 19.54 -10.60 8.76
C LYS A 142 19.36 -9.30 7.98
N PRO A 143 20.23 -9.03 7.00
CA PRO A 143 20.03 -7.92 6.07
C PRO A 143 18.72 -8.10 5.31
N LEU A 144 18.17 -7.02 4.78
CA LEU A 144 17.03 -7.11 3.88
C LEU A 144 17.45 -7.86 2.60
N GLY A 145 16.56 -8.71 2.09
CA GLY A 145 16.84 -9.56 0.93
C GLY A 145 15.66 -9.69 -0.01
N ASP A 146 15.85 -10.48 -1.08
CA ASP A 146 14.87 -10.67 -2.15
C ASP A 146 14.28 -9.34 -2.65
N ILE A 147 15.14 -8.30 -2.73
CA ILE A 147 14.75 -6.96 -3.12
C ILE A 147 14.55 -6.93 -4.63
N ALA A 148 13.34 -6.58 -5.07
CA ALA A 148 13.04 -6.37 -6.48
C ALA A 148 11.84 -5.42 -6.65
N PRO A 149 11.80 -4.61 -7.74
CA PRO A 149 10.76 -3.61 -7.93
C PRO A 149 9.36 -4.23 -8.01
N ILE A 150 8.38 -3.44 -7.57
CA ILE A 150 6.95 -3.73 -7.76
C ILE A 150 6.35 -2.63 -8.62
N LYS A 151 5.58 -3.01 -9.64
CA LYS A 151 4.76 -2.09 -10.41
C LYS A 151 3.33 -2.60 -10.51
N ILE A 152 2.36 -1.72 -10.21
CA ILE A 152 0.92 -1.98 -10.38
C ILE A 152 0.37 -0.87 -11.27
N GLY A 153 -0.18 -1.28 -12.42
CA GLY A 153 -0.72 -0.41 -13.44
C GLY A 153 -2.04 0.26 -13.06
N ASN A 154 -2.56 1.04 -13.99
CA ASN A 154 -3.78 1.80 -13.80
C ASN A 154 -5.03 0.90 -13.68
N CYS A 155 -6.07 1.40 -13.03
CA CYS A 155 -7.39 0.75 -12.95
C CYS A 155 -7.36 -0.68 -12.40
N CYS A 156 -6.41 -0.99 -11.50
CA CYS A 156 -6.31 -2.30 -10.88
C CYS A 156 -7.16 -2.40 -9.61
N TRP A 157 -7.70 -3.59 -9.38
CA TRP A 157 -8.36 -3.94 -8.12
C TRP A 157 -7.59 -5.05 -7.41
N ILE A 158 -7.19 -4.78 -6.17
CA ILE A 158 -6.51 -5.75 -5.30
C ILE A 158 -7.51 -6.17 -4.21
N GLY A 159 -7.88 -7.43 -4.21
CA GLY A 159 -8.82 -8.01 -3.26
C GLY A 159 -8.26 -8.09 -1.83
N ASP A 160 -9.16 -8.26 -0.87
CA ASP A 160 -8.81 -8.30 0.57
C ASP A 160 -7.81 -9.40 0.89
N ASN A 161 -6.93 -9.14 1.86
CA ASN A 161 -5.87 -10.05 2.31
C ASN A 161 -4.87 -10.50 1.21
N ALA A 162 -4.85 -9.86 0.05
CA ALA A 162 -3.83 -10.17 -0.95
C ALA A 162 -2.45 -9.69 -0.48
N VAL A 163 -1.42 -10.43 -0.88
CA VAL A 163 -0.01 -10.13 -0.59
C VAL A 163 0.73 -9.97 -1.91
N ILE A 164 1.30 -8.79 -2.13
CA ILE A 164 2.09 -8.48 -3.33
C ILE A 164 3.55 -8.36 -2.91
N LEU A 165 4.38 -9.24 -3.45
CA LEU A 165 5.79 -9.35 -3.10
C LEU A 165 6.69 -8.89 -4.25
N ALA A 166 7.96 -8.75 -3.92
CA ALA A 166 9.04 -8.34 -4.80
C ALA A 166 9.00 -9.03 -6.19
N GLY A 167 9.34 -8.26 -7.23
CA GLY A 167 9.39 -8.74 -8.61
C GLY A 167 8.04 -8.79 -9.35
N SER A 168 6.96 -8.28 -8.74
CA SER A 168 5.62 -8.29 -9.32
C SER A 168 5.40 -7.09 -10.23
N GLU A 169 5.08 -7.34 -11.52
CA GLU A 169 4.74 -6.32 -12.52
C GLU A 169 3.34 -6.61 -13.09
N ILE A 170 2.37 -5.84 -12.67
CA ILE A 170 0.95 -6.01 -13.00
C ILE A 170 0.55 -4.88 -13.94
N CYS A 171 0.08 -5.22 -15.15
CA CYS A 171 -0.37 -4.23 -16.12
C CYS A 171 -1.73 -3.62 -15.73
N ASP A 172 -2.17 -2.65 -16.52
CA ASP A 172 -3.44 -1.95 -16.33
C ASP A 172 -4.64 -2.90 -16.38
N GLY A 173 -5.69 -2.56 -15.62
CA GLY A 173 -6.98 -3.25 -15.66
C GLY A 173 -6.99 -4.66 -15.05
N CYS A 174 -5.98 -5.05 -14.30
CA CYS A 174 -5.93 -6.35 -13.65
C CYS A 174 -6.75 -6.39 -12.36
N VAL A 175 -7.26 -7.58 -12.05
CA VAL A 175 -7.90 -7.91 -10.78
C VAL A 175 -7.06 -8.97 -10.06
N ILE A 176 -6.66 -8.68 -8.84
CA ILE A 176 -6.01 -9.65 -7.94
C ILE A 176 -7.05 -10.16 -6.96
N ALA A 177 -7.34 -11.45 -7.00
CA ALA A 177 -8.33 -12.08 -6.14
C ALA A 177 -7.94 -12.00 -4.67
N ALA A 178 -8.92 -11.95 -3.78
CA ALA A 178 -8.69 -11.99 -2.34
C ALA A 178 -7.86 -13.21 -1.91
N ASN A 179 -7.05 -13.06 -0.85
CA ASN A 179 -6.16 -14.09 -0.31
C ASN A 179 -5.09 -14.61 -1.28
N SER A 180 -4.75 -13.89 -2.33
CA SER A 180 -3.72 -14.28 -3.29
C SER A 180 -2.33 -13.83 -2.82
N VAL A 181 -1.29 -14.62 -3.16
CA VAL A 181 0.11 -14.25 -2.94
C VAL A 181 0.81 -14.13 -4.28
N VAL A 182 1.01 -12.88 -4.71
CA VAL A 182 1.66 -12.53 -5.97
C VAL A 182 3.15 -12.32 -5.70
N LYS A 183 4.01 -13.08 -6.37
CA LYS A 183 5.47 -12.97 -6.23
C LYS A 183 6.13 -13.28 -7.57
N ASP A 184 7.09 -12.45 -7.99
CA ASP A 184 7.85 -12.64 -9.25
C ASP A 184 6.94 -12.83 -10.48
N LEU A 185 5.70 -12.30 -10.46
CA LEU A 185 4.72 -12.45 -11.52
C LEU A 185 4.69 -11.19 -12.38
N LYS A 186 4.88 -11.38 -13.70
CA LYS A 186 4.78 -10.31 -14.69
C LYS A 186 3.65 -10.60 -15.64
N VAL A 187 2.74 -9.64 -15.79
CA VAL A 187 1.59 -9.75 -16.71
C VAL A 187 1.51 -8.50 -17.58
N ASP A 188 1.24 -8.70 -18.86
CA ASP A 188 1.19 -7.67 -19.91
C ASP A 188 -0.22 -7.46 -20.51
N LYS A 189 -1.20 -8.24 -20.02
CA LYS A 189 -2.60 -8.15 -20.48
C LYS A 189 -3.54 -8.07 -19.27
N PRO A 190 -4.64 -7.28 -19.36
CA PRO A 190 -5.65 -7.23 -18.31
C PRO A 190 -6.16 -8.63 -17.99
N CYS A 191 -6.10 -9.03 -16.73
CA CYS A 191 -6.42 -10.39 -16.33
C CYS A 191 -6.86 -10.50 -14.87
N LEU A 192 -7.50 -11.63 -14.55
CA LEU A 192 -7.75 -12.08 -13.21
C LEU A 192 -6.55 -12.93 -12.73
N ILE A 193 -5.95 -12.52 -11.62
CA ILE A 193 -4.82 -13.17 -10.97
C ILE A 193 -5.28 -13.74 -9.64
N GLY A 194 -4.91 -14.97 -9.30
CA GLY A 194 -5.30 -15.54 -8.01
C GLY A 194 -4.52 -16.78 -7.60
N GLY A 195 -4.62 -17.14 -6.32
CA GLY A 195 -3.99 -18.34 -5.74
C GLY A 195 -2.74 -18.04 -4.91
N VAL A 196 -2.15 -19.14 -4.34
CA VAL A 196 -0.93 -19.15 -3.52
C VAL A 196 -0.05 -20.32 -3.96
N PRO A 197 1.01 -20.08 -4.75
CA PRO A 197 1.37 -18.84 -5.42
C PRO A 197 0.36 -18.42 -6.49
N ALA A 198 0.21 -17.11 -6.69
CA ALA A 198 -0.76 -16.59 -7.65
C ALA A 198 -0.35 -16.84 -9.10
N LYS A 199 -1.36 -17.08 -9.94
CA LYS A 199 -1.22 -17.28 -11.39
C LYS A 199 -2.33 -16.52 -12.13
N VAL A 200 -2.16 -16.30 -13.42
CA VAL A 200 -3.25 -15.82 -14.29
C VAL A 200 -4.34 -16.89 -14.37
N ILE A 201 -5.55 -16.53 -13.93
CA ILE A 201 -6.74 -17.41 -13.98
C ILE A 201 -7.49 -17.21 -15.29
N LYS A 202 -7.60 -15.95 -15.74
CA LYS A 202 -8.36 -15.56 -16.92
C LYS A 202 -7.81 -14.25 -17.48
N VAL A 203 -7.64 -14.17 -18.79
CA VAL A 203 -7.38 -12.91 -19.52
C VAL A 203 -8.72 -12.31 -19.92
N PHE A 204 -8.88 -10.99 -19.77
CA PHE A 204 -10.10 -10.25 -20.12
C PHE A 204 -10.17 -9.87 -21.61
#